data_129495d2bf402e6f8f293de1317ae828
#
_entry.id   129495d2bf402e6f8f293de1317ae828
#
_cell.length_a   1.000
_cell.length_b   1.000
_cell.length_c   1.000
_cell.angle_alpha   90.00
_cell.angle_beta   90.00
_cell.angle_gamma   90.00
#
_symmetry.space_group_name_H-M   'P 1'
#
loop_
_entity.id
_entity.type
_entity.pdbx_description
1 polymer ?
#
loop_
_entity_poly.entity_id
_entity_poly.type
_entity_poly.pdbx_seq_one_letter_code
_entity_poly.pdbx_strand_id
1 'polypeptide(L)'
;MRLAFWKKKKQDPNKKKKPVWREWLDAALFAIVAATLIRTFFIEAYTIPSGSMEGTMLINDYLFVSKVAYGPRMPMTPLAVPLVHNTMPIFGGKSYTDAVQWKYRRLPGFGKVKRYDVVVFNFPNNDTAMLIDPAQDYYAAVRMMGRDAVLSRTEIITRPVDKKENYIKRCVGIPGDKIEVIDGVVYVNGARGELFPHQRMDYLVQVGPQFRYDNDYGEEHHILFRGGNNTTGMVMEMEYETMQAYSKLPGVTSITTAVEPKGNVTGPSGQAVYPQNPALFPWNQDNYGPILIPKKGMAIDMTPANAVLYRRAIETYEKNKFEIKEGRCFINGQEAARYTFKMDYYWMMGDNRHNSADSRFWGFVPEDHIVGKASFVWLSYGSNPENQVDAYTKKGIRWGRLLRGVGSLQK
;
A
#
# COMPACT_ATOMS: atom_id res chain seq x y z
N MET A 1 27.94 -31.90 26.13
CA MET A 1 28.46 -30.53 25.95
C MET A 1 27.55 -29.58 26.73
N ARG A 2 27.93 -29.16 27.94
CA ARG A 2 27.12 -28.28 28.81
C ARG A 2 27.41 -26.83 28.41
N LEU A 3 26.44 -26.16 27.79
CA LEU A 3 26.49 -24.73 27.49
C LEU A 3 26.29 -23.94 28.78
N ALA A 4 27.40 -23.59 29.45
CA ALA A 4 27.42 -22.73 30.61
C ALA A 4 27.40 -21.25 30.19
N PHE A 5 26.23 -20.75 29.78
CA PHE A 5 26.09 -19.36 29.31
C PHE A 5 25.62 -18.36 30.35
N TRP A 6 25.51 -18.73 31.66
CA TRP A 6 25.13 -17.77 32.70
C TRP A 6 26.00 -17.94 33.93
N LYS A 7 27.21 -17.41 33.91
CA LYS A 7 27.91 -17.12 35.18
C LYS A 7 27.19 -15.95 35.86
N LYS A 8 26.47 -16.23 36.95
CA LYS A 8 25.99 -15.16 37.87
C LYS A 8 27.19 -14.32 38.27
N LYS A 9 27.23 -13.05 37.81
CA LYS A 9 28.21 -12.07 38.34
C LYS A 9 28.04 -12.03 39.86
N LYS A 10 29.11 -12.40 40.62
CA LYS A 10 29.14 -12.20 42.04
C LYS A 10 28.81 -10.73 42.31
N GLN A 11 27.78 -10.47 43.09
CA GLN A 11 27.49 -9.11 43.55
C GLN A 11 28.64 -8.65 44.44
N ASP A 12 29.27 -7.56 44.07
CA ASP A 12 30.29 -6.90 44.87
C ASP A 12 29.58 -6.31 46.09
N PRO A 13 29.91 -6.78 47.34
CA PRO A 13 29.21 -6.36 48.54
C PRO A 13 29.39 -4.85 48.82
N ASN A 14 30.37 -4.17 48.21
CA ASN A 14 30.66 -2.75 48.40
C ASN A 14 30.01 -1.83 47.37
N LYS A 15 29.22 -2.37 46.42
CA LYS A 15 28.56 -1.55 45.41
C LYS A 15 27.39 -0.79 46.01
N LYS A 16 27.55 0.54 46.23
CA LYS A 16 26.47 1.42 46.70
C LYS A 16 25.24 1.21 45.80
N LYS A 17 24.10 0.90 46.43
CA LYS A 17 22.83 0.79 45.69
C LYS A 17 22.54 2.10 44.99
N LYS A 18 22.22 2.03 43.68
CA LYS A 18 21.79 3.21 42.95
C LYS A 18 20.47 3.74 43.54
N PRO A 19 20.23 5.06 43.57
CA PRO A 19 18.91 5.58 43.90
C PRO A 19 17.84 5.02 42.97
N VAL A 20 16.66 4.74 43.51
CA VAL A 20 15.54 4.10 42.78
C VAL A 20 15.20 4.84 41.48
N TRP A 21 15.21 6.17 41.49
CA TRP A 21 14.93 6.96 40.28
C TRP A 21 15.97 6.73 39.15
N ARG A 22 17.24 6.48 39.48
CA ARG A 22 18.29 6.13 38.51
C ARG A 22 18.08 4.75 37.92
N GLU A 23 17.61 3.78 38.72
CA GLU A 23 17.29 2.44 38.23
C GLU A 23 16.13 2.49 37.23
N TRP A 24 15.10 3.29 37.53
CA TRP A 24 13.99 3.52 36.59
C TRP A 24 14.44 4.23 35.30
N LEU A 25 15.31 5.24 35.41
CA LEU A 25 15.85 5.94 34.25
C LEU A 25 16.70 5.02 33.36
N ASP A 26 17.59 4.22 33.97
CA ASP A 26 18.42 3.24 33.26
C ASP A 26 17.53 2.19 32.56
N ALA A 27 16.49 1.70 33.23
CA ALA A 27 15.53 0.76 32.67
C ALA A 27 14.72 1.37 31.49
N ALA A 28 14.23 2.61 31.64
CA ALA A 28 13.51 3.33 30.60
C ALA A 28 14.40 3.59 29.38
N LEU A 29 15.63 4.04 29.59
CA LEU A 29 16.58 4.27 28.49
C LEU A 29 16.89 2.96 27.74
N PHE A 30 17.16 1.88 28.50
CA PHE A 30 17.37 0.57 27.90
C PHE A 30 16.14 0.10 27.06
N ALA A 31 14.95 0.26 27.62
CA ALA A 31 13.71 -0.12 26.94
C ALA A 31 13.49 0.67 25.63
N ILE A 32 13.74 2.00 25.65
CA ILE A 32 13.63 2.85 24.45
C ILE A 32 14.64 2.43 23.39
N VAL A 33 15.90 2.20 23.77
CA VAL A 33 16.95 1.77 22.83
C VAL A 33 16.61 0.38 22.25
N ALA A 34 16.25 -0.58 23.10
CA ALA A 34 15.90 -1.93 22.67
C ALA A 34 14.67 -1.92 21.74
N ALA A 35 13.61 -1.20 22.11
CA ALA A 35 12.41 -1.07 21.30
C ALA A 35 12.71 -0.40 19.95
N THR A 36 13.55 0.63 19.92
CA THR A 36 13.99 1.30 18.69
C THR A 36 14.76 0.36 17.78
N LEU A 37 15.68 -0.43 18.31
CA LEU A 37 16.45 -1.41 17.54
C LEU A 37 15.52 -2.52 16.98
N ILE A 38 14.62 -3.06 17.80
CA ILE A 38 13.65 -4.08 17.36
C ILE A 38 12.77 -3.51 16.26
N ARG A 39 12.20 -2.31 16.48
CA ARG A 39 11.34 -1.64 15.49
C ARG A 39 12.10 -1.36 14.19
N THR A 40 13.35 -0.93 14.27
CA THR A 40 14.14 -0.56 13.09
C THR A 40 14.53 -1.78 12.25
N PHE A 41 14.95 -2.88 12.89
CA PHE A 41 15.61 -3.98 12.17
C PHE A 41 14.80 -5.28 12.10
N PHE A 42 13.84 -5.51 12.99
CA PHE A 42 13.17 -6.81 13.07
C PHE A 42 11.69 -6.75 12.71
N ILE A 43 10.89 -6.13 13.56
CA ILE A 43 9.43 -6.10 13.43
C ILE A 43 8.89 -4.73 13.83
N GLU A 44 7.83 -4.31 13.18
CA GLU A 44 7.11 -3.08 13.51
C GLU A 44 5.61 -3.34 13.51
N ALA A 45 4.91 -2.74 14.50
CA ALA A 45 3.45 -2.82 14.60
C ALA A 45 2.79 -1.71 13.77
N TYR A 46 1.72 -2.07 13.06
CA TYR A 46 0.88 -1.17 12.27
C TYR A 46 -0.58 -1.43 12.54
N THR A 47 -1.41 -0.42 12.28
CA THR A 47 -2.88 -0.52 12.28
C THR A 47 -3.38 -0.26 10.87
N ILE A 48 -4.38 -1.01 10.43
CA ILE A 48 -5.04 -0.82 9.14
C ILE A 48 -6.10 0.29 9.27
N PRO A 49 -5.94 1.44 8.59
CA PRO A 49 -6.88 2.56 8.72
C PRO A 49 -7.97 2.57 7.66
N SER A 50 -7.86 1.81 6.57
CA SER A 50 -8.75 1.91 5.41
C SER A 50 -9.14 0.55 4.84
N GLY A 51 -10.28 0.49 4.14
CA GLY A 51 -10.87 -0.72 3.57
C GLY A 51 -10.22 -1.22 2.27
N SER A 52 -9.11 -0.61 1.80
CA SER A 52 -8.51 -0.96 0.50
C SER A 52 -7.94 -2.38 0.39
N MET A 53 -7.76 -3.06 1.52
CA MET A 53 -7.32 -4.46 1.63
C MET A 53 -8.40 -5.35 2.25
N GLU A 54 -9.65 -4.84 2.36
CA GLU A 54 -10.78 -5.63 2.88
C GLU A 54 -10.94 -6.96 2.15
N GLY A 55 -11.44 -7.92 2.90
CA GLY A 55 -11.35 -9.34 2.56
C GLY A 55 -10.13 -9.98 3.21
N THR A 56 -8.93 -9.54 2.94
CA THR A 56 -7.70 -10.05 3.59
C THR A 56 -7.37 -9.32 4.89
N MET A 57 -7.30 -7.98 4.84
CA MET A 57 -7.01 -7.14 6.01
C MET A 57 -8.17 -6.19 6.27
N LEU A 58 -8.66 -6.16 7.49
CA LEU A 58 -9.81 -5.34 7.87
C LEU A 58 -9.38 -4.05 8.56
N ILE A 59 -10.23 -3.04 8.51
CA ILE A 59 -10.03 -1.80 9.29
C ILE A 59 -9.90 -2.16 10.78
N ASN A 60 -8.95 -1.53 11.47
CA ASN A 60 -8.56 -1.83 12.85
C ASN A 60 -8.01 -3.26 13.06
N ASP A 61 -7.42 -3.87 12.04
CA ASP A 61 -6.47 -4.94 12.25
C ASP A 61 -5.15 -4.34 12.71
N TYR A 62 -4.63 -4.83 13.83
CA TYR A 62 -3.31 -4.53 14.35
C TYR A 62 -2.36 -5.66 13.96
N LEU A 63 -1.38 -5.35 13.15
CA LEU A 63 -0.50 -6.35 12.57
C LEU A 63 0.98 -6.09 12.87
N PHE A 64 1.75 -7.16 12.86
CA PHE A 64 3.20 -7.07 12.85
C PHE A 64 3.75 -7.26 11.44
N VAL A 65 4.69 -6.39 11.08
CA VAL A 65 5.40 -6.40 9.80
C VAL A 65 6.82 -6.84 10.02
N SER A 66 7.22 -7.92 9.36
CA SER A 66 8.57 -8.45 9.40
C SER A 66 9.48 -7.71 8.44
N LYS A 67 10.48 -7.02 8.95
CA LYS A 67 11.52 -6.37 8.14
C LYS A 67 12.59 -7.35 7.69
N VAL A 68 12.88 -8.36 8.51
CA VAL A 68 13.86 -9.39 8.20
C VAL A 68 13.42 -10.31 7.04
N ALA A 69 12.14 -10.36 6.73
CA ALA A 69 11.63 -11.14 5.61
C ALA A 69 12.31 -10.75 4.28
N TYR A 70 12.48 -9.44 4.05
CA TYR A 70 13.11 -8.90 2.84
C TYR A 70 14.48 -8.29 3.10
N GLY A 71 14.92 -8.31 4.36
CA GLY A 71 16.10 -7.61 4.86
C GLY A 71 15.77 -6.20 5.35
N PRO A 72 16.17 -5.86 6.59
CA PRO A 72 15.90 -4.56 7.15
C PRO A 72 16.61 -3.45 6.36
N ARG A 73 15.89 -2.36 6.14
CA ARG A 73 16.42 -1.15 5.54
C ARG A 73 17.14 -0.33 6.61
N MET A 74 18.38 0.10 6.32
CA MET A 74 19.07 1.07 7.17
C MET A 74 18.28 2.39 7.17
N PRO A 75 18.14 3.06 8.32
CA PRO A 75 17.50 4.37 8.38
C PRO A 75 18.15 5.33 7.39
N MET A 76 17.36 5.96 6.52
CA MET A 76 17.88 7.01 5.62
C MET A 76 17.90 8.37 6.33
N THR A 77 17.05 8.55 7.33
CA THR A 77 16.99 9.75 8.20
C THR A 77 17.32 9.34 9.63
N PRO A 78 18.64 9.20 9.98
CA PRO A 78 19.06 8.62 11.25
C PRO A 78 18.78 9.51 12.48
N LEU A 79 18.69 10.83 12.27
CA LEU A 79 18.41 11.78 13.34
C LEU A 79 16.89 12.00 13.44
N ALA A 80 16.22 11.14 14.19
CA ALA A 80 14.79 11.16 14.43
C ALA A 80 14.47 10.81 15.88
N VAL A 81 13.34 11.33 16.37
CA VAL A 81 12.83 10.99 17.70
C VAL A 81 12.46 9.51 17.74
N PRO A 82 12.99 8.74 18.70
CA PRO A 82 12.70 7.32 18.83
C PRO A 82 11.18 7.06 18.89
N LEU A 83 10.73 5.98 18.24
CA LEU A 83 9.35 5.50 18.21
C LEU A 83 8.33 6.43 17.55
N VAL A 84 8.73 7.63 17.11
CA VAL A 84 7.86 8.56 16.35
C VAL A 84 8.18 8.46 14.86
N HIS A 85 7.14 8.35 14.01
CA HIS A 85 7.36 8.14 12.58
C HIS A 85 7.75 9.44 11.84
N ASN A 86 6.85 10.41 11.75
CA ASN A 86 7.06 11.62 10.95
C ASN A 86 6.66 12.93 11.66
N THR A 87 5.59 12.93 12.45
CA THR A 87 5.04 14.13 13.11
C THR A 87 5.01 13.92 14.61
N MET A 88 5.42 14.93 15.39
CA MET A 88 5.36 14.92 16.85
C MET A 88 3.92 14.92 17.33
N PRO A 89 3.51 13.99 18.22
CA PRO A 89 2.10 13.79 18.58
C PRO A 89 1.50 14.95 19.40
N ILE A 90 2.29 15.73 20.12
CA ILE A 90 1.79 16.79 21.02
C ILE A 90 1.95 18.17 20.39
N PHE A 91 3.09 18.44 19.78
CA PHE A 91 3.43 19.80 19.32
C PHE A 91 3.28 19.98 17.81
N GLY A 92 2.86 18.94 17.07
CA GLY A 92 2.93 18.97 15.61
C GLY A 92 4.40 19.06 15.12
N GLY A 93 4.66 19.37 13.91
CA GLY A 93 6.02 19.52 13.39
C GLY A 93 6.76 18.20 13.16
N LYS A 94 7.96 18.30 12.56
CA LYS A 94 8.77 17.13 12.19
C LYS A 94 9.38 16.44 13.42
N SER A 95 9.28 15.11 13.46
CA SER A 95 9.98 14.27 14.47
C SER A 95 11.42 13.95 14.10
N TYR A 96 11.94 14.52 13.02
CA TYR A 96 13.25 14.24 12.44
C TYR A 96 13.88 15.51 11.85
N THR A 97 15.17 15.45 11.57
CA THR A 97 15.87 16.49 10.81
C THR A 97 16.39 15.96 9.50
N ASP A 98 16.29 16.78 8.45
CA ASP A 98 16.79 16.49 7.10
C ASP A 98 18.30 16.81 6.95
N ALA A 99 18.95 17.32 7.99
CA ALA A 99 20.36 17.74 7.97
C ALA A 99 21.33 16.58 7.67
N VAL A 100 20.95 15.37 8.05
CA VAL A 100 21.73 14.15 7.77
C VAL A 100 20.86 13.14 7.08
N GLN A 101 21.20 12.77 5.86
CA GLN A 101 20.53 11.73 5.09
C GLN A 101 21.55 10.71 4.58
N TRP A 102 21.29 9.44 4.84
CA TRP A 102 22.10 8.34 4.34
C TRP A 102 21.54 7.79 3.03
N LYS A 103 22.44 7.29 2.18
CA LYS A 103 22.04 6.57 0.97
C LYS A 103 21.31 5.29 1.34
N TYR A 104 20.31 4.92 0.53
CA TYR A 104 19.59 3.65 0.69
C TYR A 104 20.55 2.47 0.77
N ARG A 105 20.37 1.66 1.80
CA ARG A 105 21.03 0.35 1.99
C ARG A 105 20.04 -0.61 2.64
N ARG A 106 20.04 -1.84 2.17
CA ARG A 106 19.27 -2.93 2.75
C ARG A 106 20.21 -4.05 3.18
N LEU A 107 20.04 -4.54 4.40
CA LEU A 107 20.77 -5.69 4.93
C LEU A 107 20.20 -6.98 4.30
N PRO A 108 20.95 -8.09 4.32
CA PRO A 108 20.45 -9.37 3.89
C PRO A 108 19.18 -9.77 4.65
N GLY A 109 18.22 -10.35 3.93
CA GLY A 109 16.97 -10.88 4.47
C GLY A 109 16.80 -12.36 4.17
N PHE A 110 15.69 -12.94 4.63
CA PHE A 110 15.37 -14.34 4.36
C PHE A 110 14.90 -14.59 2.91
N GLY A 111 14.53 -13.53 2.19
CA GLY A 111 14.08 -13.65 0.80
C GLY A 111 13.87 -12.30 0.14
N LYS A 112 13.26 -12.36 -1.05
CA LYS A 112 12.82 -11.17 -1.81
C LYS A 112 11.30 -11.08 -1.78
N VAL A 113 10.78 -9.91 -2.11
CA VAL A 113 9.35 -9.71 -2.35
C VAL A 113 8.90 -10.66 -3.46
N LYS A 114 7.84 -11.41 -3.20
CA LYS A 114 7.23 -12.36 -4.15
C LYS A 114 5.87 -11.84 -4.60
N ARG A 115 5.40 -12.35 -5.75
CA ARG A 115 4.01 -12.10 -6.16
C ARG A 115 3.07 -12.58 -5.06
N TYR A 116 2.04 -11.78 -4.84
CA TYR A 116 0.97 -12.01 -3.87
C TYR A 116 1.35 -11.85 -2.39
N ASP A 117 2.61 -11.50 -2.08
CA ASP A 117 2.95 -11.04 -0.73
C ASP A 117 2.15 -9.77 -0.39
N VAL A 118 1.64 -9.69 0.84
CA VAL A 118 1.09 -8.46 1.39
C VAL A 118 2.24 -7.65 1.97
N VAL A 119 2.47 -6.47 1.40
CA VAL A 119 3.68 -5.67 1.61
C VAL A 119 3.33 -4.31 2.20
N VAL A 120 4.07 -3.93 3.24
CA VAL A 120 4.07 -2.56 3.75
C VAL A 120 5.22 -1.79 3.10
N PHE A 121 4.92 -0.59 2.61
CA PHE A 121 5.87 0.27 1.93
C PHE A 121 5.55 1.75 2.19
N ASN A 122 6.54 2.61 2.03
CA ASN A 122 6.33 4.05 2.06
C ASN A 122 5.66 4.52 0.77
N PHE A 123 4.62 5.34 0.88
CA PHE A 123 3.81 5.77 -0.27
C PHE A 123 4.67 6.57 -1.28
N PRO A 124 4.79 6.12 -2.55
CA PRO A 124 5.73 6.72 -3.51
C PRO A 124 5.46 8.20 -3.81
N ASN A 125 4.18 8.60 -3.90
CA ASN A 125 3.78 9.97 -4.19
C ASN A 125 3.82 10.93 -2.98
N ASN A 126 4.20 10.43 -1.80
CA ASN A 126 4.30 11.23 -0.57
C ASN A 126 5.68 11.92 -0.41
N ASP A 127 6.40 12.11 -1.51
CA ASP A 127 7.55 13.02 -1.56
C ASP A 127 7.13 14.48 -1.31
N THR A 128 5.90 14.83 -1.71
CA THR A 128 5.20 16.04 -1.30
C THR A 128 3.92 15.65 -0.58
N ALA A 129 3.72 16.12 0.64
CA ALA A 129 2.54 15.84 1.46
C ALA A 129 1.83 17.13 1.84
N MET A 130 0.49 17.06 1.91
CA MET A 130 -0.36 18.13 2.40
C MET A 130 -0.51 18.00 3.91
N LEU A 131 -0.37 19.10 4.67
CA LEU A 131 -0.45 19.03 6.14
C LEU A 131 -1.86 18.73 6.64
N ILE A 132 -2.90 19.14 5.90
CA ILE A 132 -4.29 18.88 6.27
C ILE A 132 -4.66 17.38 6.19
N ASP A 133 -4.09 16.68 5.21
CA ASP A 133 -4.25 15.22 5.05
C ASP A 133 -2.96 14.64 4.44
N PRO A 134 -2.00 14.28 5.31
CA PRO A 134 -0.69 13.81 4.85
C PRO A 134 -0.73 12.45 4.14
N ALA A 135 -1.79 11.68 4.29
CA ALA A 135 -1.95 10.38 3.64
C ALA A 135 -2.49 10.50 2.20
N GLN A 136 -3.12 11.63 1.85
CA GLN A 136 -3.67 11.86 0.52
C GLN A 136 -2.56 12.13 -0.52
N ASP A 137 -2.81 11.73 -1.77
CA ASP A 137 -1.92 12.02 -2.90
C ASP A 137 -2.01 13.49 -3.33
N TYR A 138 -0.98 14.27 -3.02
CA TYR A 138 -0.85 15.67 -3.45
C TYR A 138 -1.00 15.85 -4.96
N TYR A 139 -0.39 14.98 -5.76
CA TYR A 139 -0.45 15.09 -7.21
C TYR A 139 -1.85 14.80 -7.76
N ALA A 140 -2.59 13.89 -7.13
CA ALA A 140 -4.00 13.66 -7.45
C ALA A 140 -4.85 14.88 -7.10
N ALA A 141 -4.66 15.48 -5.92
CA ALA A 141 -5.36 16.69 -5.51
C ALA A 141 -5.09 17.86 -6.49
N VAL A 142 -3.84 18.04 -6.90
CA VAL A 142 -3.47 19.07 -7.89
C VAL A 142 -4.11 18.83 -9.25
N ARG A 143 -4.20 17.58 -9.70
CA ARG A 143 -4.89 17.26 -10.96
C ARG A 143 -6.39 17.54 -10.90
N MET A 144 -7.01 17.32 -9.74
CA MET A 144 -8.47 17.49 -9.57
C MET A 144 -8.89 18.96 -9.41
N MET A 145 -8.15 19.73 -8.62
CA MET A 145 -8.59 21.09 -8.25
C MET A 145 -7.63 22.21 -8.63
N GLY A 146 -6.46 21.88 -9.19
CA GLY A 146 -5.41 22.84 -9.52
C GLY A 146 -4.48 23.13 -8.33
N ARG A 147 -3.23 23.52 -8.66
CA ARG A 147 -2.19 23.77 -7.66
C ARG A 147 -2.52 24.89 -6.70
N ASP A 148 -3.02 26.00 -7.22
CA ASP A 148 -3.32 27.19 -6.41
C ASP A 148 -4.45 26.91 -5.41
N ALA A 149 -5.48 26.14 -5.83
CA ALA A 149 -6.56 25.72 -4.95
C ALA A 149 -6.07 24.77 -3.85
N VAL A 150 -5.09 23.94 -4.11
CA VAL A 150 -4.48 23.09 -3.06
C VAL A 150 -3.67 23.95 -2.10
N LEU A 151 -2.81 24.84 -2.59
CA LEU A 151 -1.94 25.68 -1.76
C LEU A 151 -2.71 26.69 -0.93
N SER A 152 -3.92 27.11 -1.37
CA SER A 152 -4.79 27.98 -0.58
C SER A 152 -5.43 27.27 0.62
N ARG A 153 -5.48 25.93 0.61
CA ARG A 153 -6.14 25.12 1.65
C ARG A 153 -5.17 24.50 2.67
N THR A 154 -3.92 24.30 2.27
CA THR A 154 -2.95 23.61 3.11
C THR A 154 -1.51 23.97 2.76
N GLU A 155 -0.65 23.94 3.76
CA GLU A 155 0.80 23.93 3.54
C GLU A 155 1.23 22.57 3.03
N ILE A 156 2.31 22.56 2.25
CA ILE A 156 2.95 21.35 1.75
C ILE A 156 4.33 21.17 2.39
N ILE A 157 4.68 19.90 2.62
CA ILE A 157 6.00 19.53 3.13
C ILE A 157 6.63 18.48 2.22
N THR A 158 7.96 18.48 2.12
CA THR A 158 8.72 17.40 1.51
C THR A 158 9.16 16.40 2.57
N ARG A 159 9.15 15.11 2.21
CA ARG A 159 9.51 14.02 3.12
C ARG A 159 10.57 13.11 2.51
N PRO A 160 11.62 12.75 3.24
CA PRO A 160 12.52 11.67 2.86
C PRO A 160 11.76 10.34 2.82
N VAL A 161 12.26 9.37 2.06
CA VAL A 161 11.55 8.11 1.78
C VAL A 161 11.08 7.40 3.04
N ASP A 162 11.95 7.27 4.06
CA ASP A 162 11.66 6.58 5.31
C ASP A 162 10.76 7.37 6.29
N LYS A 163 10.32 8.57 5.90
CA LYS A 163 9.40 9.44 6.64
C LYS A 163 8.06 9.67 5.92
N LYS A 164 7.89 9.09 4.73
CA LYS A 164 6.62 9.08 4.00
C LYS A 164 5.58 8.21 4.72
N GLU A 165 4.30 8.44 4.45
CA GLU A 165 3.21 7.60 4.99
C GLU A 165 3.37 6.14 4.56
N ASN A 166 2.94 5.23 5.43
CA ASN A 166 3.02 3.80 5.18
C ASN A 166 1.72 3.30 4.56
N TYR A 167 1.85 2.62 3.44
CA TYR A 167 0.75 1.93 2.75
C TYR A 167 0.94 0.43 2.85
N ILE A 168 -0.16 -0.31 2.76
CA ILE A 168 -0.18 -1.76 2.68
C ILE A 168 -0.99 -2.18 1.46
N LYS A 169 -0.40 -3.02 0.60
CA LYS A 169 -1.03 -3.56 -0.61
C LYS A 169 -0.49 -4.95 -0.92
N ARG A 170 -1.16 -5.64 -1.83
CA ARG A 170 -0.67 -6.90 -2.39
C ARG A 170 0.30 -6.63 -3.53
N CYS A 171 1.47 -7.27 -3.50
CA CYS A 171 2.42 -7.23 -4.61
C CYS A 171 1.91 -8.12 -5.75
N VAL A 172 1.32 -7.52 -6.77
CA VAL A 172 0.78 -8.26 -7.92
C VAL A 172 1.85 -8.50 -8.98
N GLY A 173 2.80 -7.57 -9.10
CA GLY A 173 3.90 -7.68 -10.06
C GLY A 173 5.26 -7.41 -9.42
N ILE A 174 6.24 -8.22 -9.80
CA ILE A 174 7.65 -8.11 -9.37
C ILE A 174 8.53 -7.58 -10.51
N PRO A 175 9.79 -7.20 -10.25
CA PRO A 175 10.68 -6.63 -11.27
C PRO A 175 10.84 -7.52 -12.51
N GLY A 176 10.52 -6.97 -13.68
CA GLY A 176 10.56 -7.65 -14.97
C GLY A 176 9.23 -8.27 -15.42
N ASP A 177 8.20 -8.24 -14.59
CA ASP A 177 6.87 -8.69 -15.00
C ASP A 177 6.18 -7.70 -15.93
N LYS A 178 5.34 -8.23 -16.82
CA LYS A 178 4.38 -7.49 -17.64
C LYS A 178 2.99 -7.65 -17.05
N ILE A 179 2.39 -6.54 -16.62
CA ILE A 179 1.05 -6.52 -16.00
C ILE A 179 0.04 -5.98 -16.99
N GLU A 180 -1.13 -6.59 -17.02
CA GLU A 180 -2.29 -6.14 -17.75
C GLU A 180 -3.55 -6.42 -16.93
N VAL A 181 -4.54 -5.53 -16.98
CA VAL A 181 -5.88 -5.75 -16.42
C VAL A 181 -6.86 -5.74 -17.59
N ILE A 182 -7.65 -6.79 -17.70
CA ILE A 182 -8.69 -6.94 -18.73
C ILE A 182 -9.99 -7.25 -18.01
N ASP A 183 -10.96 -6.34 -18.14
CA ASP A 183 -12.27 -6.44 -17.49
C ASP A 183 -12.17 -6.76 -15.99
N GLY A 184 -11.28 -6.02 -15.28
CA GLY A 184 -11.03 -6.16 -13.84
C GLY A 184 -10.14 -7.36 -13.45
N VAL A 185 -9.84 -8.26 -14.39
CA VAL A 185 -8.98 -9.44 -14.16
C VAL A 185 -7.51 -9.11 -14.44
N VAL A 186 -6.65 -9.41 -13.49
CA VAL A 186 -5.21 -9.18 -13.62
C VAL A 186 -4.54 -10.32 -14.38
N TYR A 187 -3.70 -9.96 -15.34
CA TYR A 187 -2.82 -10.89 -16.06
C TYR A 187 -1.36 -10.52 -15.78
N VAL A 188 -0.56 -11.53 -15.53
CA VAL A 188 0.88 -11.39 -15.29
C VAL A 188 1.63 -12.23 -16.34
N ASN A 189 2.43 -11.57 -17.17
CA ASN A 189 3.15 -12.21 -18.27
C ASN A 189 2.24 -13.01 -19.23
N GLY A 190 1.02 -12.51 -19.45
CA GLY A 190 0.01 -13.14 -20.29
C GLY A 190 -0.80 -14.26 -19.63
N ALA A 191 -0.45 -14.68 -18.43
CA ALA A 191 -1.23 -15.66 -17.67
C ALA A 191 -2.18 -14.97 -16.69
N ARG A 192 -3.38 -15.52 -16.52
CA ARG A 192 -4.35 -15.04 -15.53
C ARG A 192 -3.74 -15.12 -14.14
N GLY A 193 -3.79 -14.01 -13.41
CA GLY A 193 -3.32 -13.93 -12.03
C GLY A 193 -4.20 -14.73 -11.07
N GLU A 194 -3.68 -14.97 -9.87
CA GLU A 194 -4.41 -15.67 -8.80
C GLU A 194 -5.58 -14.81 -8.32
N LEU A 195 -6.74 -15.43 -8.18
CA LEU A 195 -7.92 -14.86 -7.55
C LEU A 195 -7.99 -15.37 -6.11
N PHE A 196 -8.12 -14.45 -5.17
CA PHE A 196 -8.27 -14.80 -3.77
C PHE A 196 -9.76 -14.88 -3.40
N PRO A 197 -10.19 -15.88 -2.59
CA PRO A 197 -11.60 -16.05 -2.20
C PRO A 197 -12.21 -14.77 -1.64
N HIS A 198 -11.46 -14.06 -0.81
CA HIS A 198 -11.87 -12.85 -0.13
C HIS A 198 -11.56 -11.55 -0.89
N GLN A 199 -11.11 -11.63 -2.16
CA GLN A 199 -10.93 -10.44 -2.98
C GLN A 199 -12.28 -9.79 -3.25
N ARG A 200 -12.37 -8.47 -3.02
CA ARG A 200 -13.62 -7.71 -3.19
C ARG A 200 -13.62 -6.95 -4.52
N MET A 201 -14.79 -6.94 -5.14
CA MET A 201 -15.06 -6.18 -6.37
C MET A 201 -16.52 -5.72 -6.37
N ASP A 202 -16.82 -4.74 -7.20
CA ASP A 202 -18.21 -4.39 -7.53
C ASP A 202 -18.74 -5.34 -8.59
N TYR A 203 -19.95 -5.83 -8.37
CA TYR A 203 -20.66 -6.70 -9.30
C TYR A 203 -21.99 -6.09 -9.69
N LEU A 204 -22.35 -6.19 -10.96
CA LEU A 204 -23.68 -5.90 -11.47
C LEU A 204 -24.53 -7.17 -11.35
N VAL A 205 -25.50 -7.11 -10.46
CA VAL A 205 -26.44 -8.21 -10.16
C VAL A 205 -27.76 -7.94 -10.84
N GLN A 206 -28.13 -8.78 -11.77
CA GLN A 206 -29.44 -8.75 -12.41
C GLN A 206 -30.40 -9.70 -11.67
N VAL A 207 -31.61 -9.25 -11.42
CA VAL A 207 -32.59 -9.97 -10.64
C VAL A 207 -33.97 -9.92 -11.29
N GLY A 208 -34.81 -10.90 -10.95
CA GLY A 208 -36.22 -10.90 -11.38
C GLY A 208 -37.05 -9.82 -10.66
N PRO A 209 -38.23 -9.45 -11.22
CA PRO A 209 -39.05 -8.33 -10.71
C PRO A 209 -39.51 -8.50 -9.25
N GLN A 210 -39.62 -9.75 -8.79
CA GLN A 210 -40.10 -10.07 -7.46
C GLN A 210 -38.97 -10.20 -6.42
N PHE A 211 -37.72 -10.10 -6.85
CA PHE A 211 -36.59 -10.17 -5.94
C PHE A 211 -36.63 -9.01 -4.94
N ARG A 212 -36.30 -9.31 -3.71
CA ARG A 212 -36.11 -8.31 -2.65
C ARG A 212 -34.73 -8.51 -2.05
N TYR A 213 -33.96 -7.40 -2.01
CA TYR A 213 -32.68 -7.42 -1.31
C TYR A 213 -32.92 -7.65 0.17
N ASP A 214 -32.25 -8.65 0.71
CA ASP A 214 -32.28 -8.99 2.13
C ASP A 214 -31.09 -8.29 2.81
N ASN A 215 -31.40 -7.28 3.65
CA ASN A 215 -30.38 -6.53 4.36
C ASN A 215 -29.64 -7.41 5.39
N ASP A 216 -30.35 -8.31 6.08
CA ASP A 216 -29.74 -9.17 7.08
C ASP A 216 -28.75 -10.15 6.43
N TYR A 217 -29.13 -10.71 5.27
CA TYR A 217 -28.22 -11.51 4.45
C TYR A 217 -27.02 -10.70 3.97
N GLY A 218 -27.25 -9.46 3.56
CA GLY A 218 -26.17 -8.54 3.14
C GLY A 218 -25.18 -8.26 4.25
N GLU A 219 -25.66 -7.98 5.47
CA GLU A 219 -24.80 -7.76 6.63
C GLU A 219 -24.04 -9.02 7.05
N GLU A 220 -24.71 -10.18 7.06
CA GLU A 220 -24.09 -11.46 7.43
C GLU A 220 -22.95 -11.85 6.47
N HIS A 221 -23.13 -11.59 5.17
CA HIS A 221 -22.18 -11.93 4.11
C HIS A 221 -21.30 -10.76 3.66
N HIS A 222 -21.30 -9.66 4.43
CA HIS A 222 -20.45 -8.49 4.17
C HIS A 222 -20.63 -7.89 2.77
N ILE A 223 -21.87 -7.86 2.27
CA ILE A 223 -22.24 -7.27 0.99
C ILE A 223 -22.57 -5.80 1.17
N LEU A 224 -21.95 -4.92 0.38
CA LEU A 224 -22.29 -3.51 0.35
C LEU A 224 -23.12 -3.19 -0.88
N PHE A 225 -24.35 -2.73 -0.67
CA PHE A 225 -25.19 -2.21 -1.74
C PHE A 225 -24.69 -0.82 -2.18
N ARG A 226 -24.27 -0.69 -3.44
CA ARG A 226 -23.74 0.54 -4.01
C ARG A 226 -24.79 1.37 -4.78
N GLY A 227 -25.88 0.75 -5.20
CA GLY A 227 -26.99 1.42 -5.89
C GLY A 227 -27.65 0.56 -6.94
N GLY A 228 -28.61 1.15 -7.65
CA GLY A 228 -29.38 0.46 -8.69
C GLY A 228 -30.74 -0.04 -8.18
N ASN A 229 -31.41 -0.83 -8.99
CA ASN A 229 -32.73 -1.41 -8.71
C ASN A 229 -32.96 -2.70 -9.52
N ASN A 230 -34.13 -3.35 -9.32
CA ASN A 230 -34.45 -4.60 -9.99
C ASN A 230 -34.58 -4.48 -11.52
N THR A 231 -34.82 -3.27 -12.06
CA THR A 231 -35.01 -3.05 -13.50
C THR A 231 -33.68 -2.83 -14.21
N THR A 232 -32.79 -2.04 -13.62
CA THR A 232 -31.49 -1.67 -14.21
C THR A 232 -30.35 -2.56 -13.75
N GLY A 233 -30.60 -3.42 -12.77
CA GLY A 233 -29.59 -4.17 -12.03
C GLY A 233 -29.10 -3.41 -10.79
N MET A 234 -28.55 -4.15 -9.86
CA MET A 234 -28.01 -3.65 -8.59
C MET A 234 -26.49 -3.77 -8.60
N VAL A 235 -25.79 -2.71 -8.26
CA VAL A 235 -24.34 -2.75 -8.05
C VAL A 235 -24.08 -3.08 -6.58
N MET A 236 -23.36 -4.17 -6.35
CA MET A 236 -23.03 -4.69 -5.03
C MET A 236 -21.55 -4.98 -4.94
N GLU A 237 -20.90 -4.47 -3.90
CA GLU A 237 -19.53 -4.85 -3.57
C GLU A 237 -19.56 -6.07 -2.66
N MET A 238 -18.86 -7.14 -3.05
CA MET A 238 -18.75 -8.36 -2.26
C MET A 238 -17.47 -9.12 -2.57
N GLU A 239 -17.15 -10.09 -1.71
CA GLU A 239 -16.06 -11.02 -1.94
C GLU A 239 -16.36 -11.96 -3.11
N TYR A 240 -15.31 -12.45 -3.76
CA TYR A 240 -15.45 -13.38 -4.88
C TYR A 240 -16.21 -14.66 -4.49
N GLU A 241 -15.93 -15.22 -3.32
CA GLU A 241 -16.62 -16.40 -2.81
C GLU A 241 -18.11 -16.11 -2.52
N THR A 242 -18.39 -14.96 -1.92
CA THR A 242 -19.77 -14.51 -1.67
C THR A 242 -20.53 -14.33 -2.99
N MET A 243 -19.91 -13.77 -4.02
CA MET A 243 -20.51 -13.64 -5.35
C MET A 243 -20.92 -14.99 -5.94
N GLN A 244 -20.05 -16.01 -5.79
CA GLN A 244 -20.37 -17.36 -6.26
C GLN A 244 -21.57 -17.99 -5.52
N ALA A 245 -21.70 -17.74 -4.21
CA ALA A 245 -22.85 -18.19 -3.42
C ALA A 245 -24.10 -17.42 -3.79
N TYR A 246 -24.00 -16.08 -3.90
CA TYR A 246 -25.11 -15.18 -4.22
C TYR A 246 -25.70 -15.44 -5.59
N SER A 247 -24.90 -15.87 -6.57
CA SER A 247 -25.35 -16.21 -7.93
C SER A 247 -26.32 -17.40 -7.97
N LYS A 248 -26.39 -18.20 -6.91
CA LYS A 248 -27.29 -19.37 -6.79
C LYS A 248 -28.59 -19.05 -6.08
N LEU A 249 -28.77 -17.83 -5.58
CA LEU A 249 -29.99 -17.46 -4.84
C LEU A 249 -31.19 -17.37 -5.78
N PRO A 250 -32.38 -17.77 -5.30
CA PRO A 250 -33.60 -17.64 -6.09
C PRO A 250 -33.86 -16.18 -6.51
N GLY A 251 -34.18 -16.00 -7.79
CA GLY A 251 -34.46 -14.67 -8.34
C GLY A 251 -33.26 -13.89 -8.82
N VAL A 252 -32.03 -14.33 -8.58
CA VAL A 252 -30.83 -13.81 -9.23
C VAL A 252 -30.72 -14.41 -10.63
N THR A 253 -30.66 -13.58 -11.67
CA THR A 253 -30.65 -14.03 -13.07
C THR A 253 -29.25 -14.02 -13.67
N SER A 254 -28.41 -13.07 -13.29
CA SER A 254 -27.00 -13.04 -13.67
C SER A 254 -26.19 -12.16 -12.71
N ILE A 255 -24.90 -12.46 -12.59
CA ILE A 255 -23.90 -11.60 -11.91
C ILE A 255 -22.71 -11.46 -12.84
N THR A 256 -22.33 -10.22 -13.10
CA THR A 256 -21.13 -9.87 -13.87
C THR A 256 -20.30 -8.85 -13.08
N THR A 257 -19.00 -8.80 -13.29
CA THR A 257 -18.17 -7.75 -12.71
C THR A 257 -18.62 -6.39 -13.24
N ALA A 258 -18.82 -5.41 -12.38
CA ALA A 258 -19.15 -4.04 -12.77
C ALA A 258 -17.86 -3.34 -13.19
N VAL A 259 -17.49 -3.48 -14.47
CA VAL A 259 -16.24 -2.96 -15.03
C VAL A 259 -16.48 -1.70 -15.85
N GLU A 260 -15.52 -0.79 -15.79
CA GLU A 260 -15.48 0.36 -16.70
C GLU A 260 -15.12 -0.10 -18.11
N PRO A 261 -15.91 0.28 -19.13
CA PRO A 261 -15.65 -0.10 -20.50
C PRO A 261 -14.27 0.37 -20.98
N LYS A 262 -13.63 -0.43 -21.81
CA LYS A 262 -12.36 -0.07 -22.45
C LYS A 262 -12.49 1.26 -23.21
N GLY A 263 -11.52 2.16 -22.99
CA GLY A 263 -11.51 3.51 -23.59
C GLY A 263 -12.25 4.57 -22.78
N ASN A 264 -13.01 4.22 -21.76
CA ASN A 264 -13.51 5.19 -20.79
C ASN A 264 -12.38 5.54 -19.83
N VAL A 265 -11.73 6.69 -20.05
CA VAL A 265 -10.53 7.12 -19.31
C VAL A 265 -10.82 7.90 -18.03
N THR A 266 -12.09 8.23 -17.79
CA THR A 266 -12.57 8.92 -16.59
C THR A 266 -13.53 8.00 -15.85
N GLY A 267 -13.00 7.06 -15.05
CA GLY A 267 -13.82 6.18 -14.22
C GLY A 267 -14.74 6.92 -13.24
N PRO A 268 -15.56 6.22 -12.44
CA PRO A 268 -16.54 6.83 -11.53
C PRO A 268 -15.94 7.83 -10.57
N SER A 269 -14.65 7.69 -10.23
CA SER A 269 -13.91 8.62 -9.37
C SER A 269 -13.48 9.90 -10.08
N GLY A 270 -13.66 10.03 -11.40
CA GLY A 270 -13.14 11.14 -12.19
C GLY A 270 -11.60 11.23 -12.25
N GLN A 271 -10.90 10.22 -11.71
CA GLN A 271 -9.44 10.19 -11.67
C GLN A 271 -8.87 9.41 -12.85
N ALA A 272 -8.00 10.05 -13.61
CA ALA A 272 -7.21 9.34 -14.61
C ALA A 272 -6.21 8.39 -13.94
N VAL A 273 -6.10 7.16 -14.48
CA VAL A 273 -5.10 6.18 -14.03
C VAL A 273 -3.70 6.56 -14.50
N TYR A 274 -2.67 6.01 -13.83
CA TYR A 274 -1.27 6.17 -14.22
C TYR A 274 -1.03 5.69 -15.67
N PRO A 275 -0.29 6.40 -16.51
CA PRO A 275 0.54 7.58 -16.22
C PRO A 275 -0.18 8.94 -16.43
N GLN A 276 -1.49 9.00 -16.31
CA GLN A 276 -2.34 10.19 -16.44
C GLN A 276 -2.20 10.88 -17.82
N ASN A 277 -2.03 10.10 -18.85
CA ASN A 277 -1.96 10.54 -20.25
C ASN A 277 -2.91 9.71 -21.13
N PRO A 278 -4.22 10.03 -21.17
CA PRO A 278 -5.21 9.22 -21.88
C PRO A 278 -5.02 9.22 -23.39
N ALA A 279 -4.33 10.21 -23.96
CA ALA A 279 -4.05 10.27 -25.40
C ALA A 279 -3.09 9.14 -25.85
N LEU A 280 -2.10 8.80 -25.00
CA LEU A 280 -1.18 7.70 -25.28
C LEU A 280 -1.62 6.38 -24.64
N PHE A 281 -2.31 6.47 -23.51
CA PHE A 281 -2.73 5.33 -22.69
C PHE A 281 -4.22 5.47 -22.33
N PRO A 282 -5.13 5.04 -23.22
CA PRO A 282 -6.58 5.14 -22.99
C PRO A 282 -7.05 4.05 -22.01
N TRP A 283 -6.41 4.02 -20.84
CA TRP A 283 -6.63 3.05 -19.79
C TRP A 283 -7.58 3.56 -18.71
N ASN A 284 -8.23 2.62 -18.03
CA ASN A 284 -8.94 2.84 -16.78
C ASN A 284 -8.55 1.78 -15.75
N GLN A 285 -9.18 1.78 -14.58
CA GLN A 285 -8.80 0.85 -13.49
C GLN A 285 -9.05 -0.63 -13.84
N ASP A 286 -9.99 -0.93 -14.76
CA ASP A 286 -10.44 -2.28 -15.11
C ASP A 286 -9.92 -2.76 -16.45
N ASN A 287 -9.47 -1.83 -17.29
CA ASN A 287 -8.83 -2.10 -18.57
C ASN A 287 -7.53 -1.29 -18.65
N TYR A 288 -6.44 -1.91 -18.21
CA TYR A 288 -5.17 -1.27 -17.92
C TYR A 288 -3.99 -2.04 -18.51
N GLY A 289 -3.03 -1.33 -19.05
CA GLY A 289 -1.80 -1.94 -19.58
C GLY A 289 -1.87 -2.35 -21.04
N PRO A 290 -0.95 -3.19 -21.50
CA PRO A 290 0.12 -3.82 -20.74
C PRO A 290 1.23 -2.86 -20.27
N ILE A 291 1.76 -3.06 -19.06
CA ILE A 291 2.86 -2.28 -18.50
C ILE A 291 4.00 -3.21 -18.04
N LEU A 292 5.23 -2.88 -18.42
CA LEU A 292 6.43 -3.62 -18.01
C LEU A 292 6.99 -3.01 -16.72
N ILE A 293 7.16 -3.83 -15.68
CA ILE A 293 7.70 -3.39 -14.39
C ILE A 293 9.22 -3.30 -14.49
N PRO A 294 9.82 -2.12 -14.21
CA PRO A 294 11.26 -1.97 -14.30
C PRO A 294 12.02 -2.90 -13.35
N LYS A 295 13.14 -3.40 -13.83
CA LYS A 295 14.08 -4.23 -13.07
C LYS A 295 15.44 -3.59 -13.11
N LYS A 296 16.17 -3.67 -12.02
CA LYS A 296 17.57 -3.22 -11.96
C LYS A 296 18.40 -3.83 -13.08
N GLY A 297 19.11 -2.98 -13.82
CA GLY A 297 19.92 -3.37 -14.98
C GLY A 297 19.13 -3.57 -16.28
N MET A 298 17.79 -3.49 -16.26
CA MET A 298 16.96 -3.53 -17.46
C MET A 298 17.04 -2.22 -18.21
N ALA A 299 17.25 -2.30 -19.52
CA ALA A 299 17.26 -1.14 -20.41
C ALA A 299 15.98 -1.06 -21.24
N ILE A 300 15.45 0.14 -21.41
CA ILE A 300 14.31 0.45 -22.26
C ILE A 300 14.70 1.51 -23.30
N ASP A 301 14.06 1.48 -24.45
CA ASP A 301 14.18 2.54 -25.44
C ASP A 301 13.32 3.74 -25.01
N MET A 302 13.85 4.96 -25.17
CA MET A 302 13.18 6.20 -24.77
C MET A 302 12.23 6.70 -25.89
N THR A 303 11.24 5.86 -26.21
CA THR A 303 10.13 6.26 -27.08
C THR A 303 9.25 7.32 -26.39
N PRO A 304 8.43 8.11 -27.10
CA PRO A 304 7.50 9.06 -26.47
C PRO A 304 6.59 8.41 -25.42
N ALA A 305 6.11 7.19 -25.68
CA ALA A 305 5.29 6.44 -24.74
C ALA A 305 6.09 6.05 -23.47
N ASN A 306 7.28 5.50 -23.63
CA ASN A 306 8.15 5.13 -22.51
C ASN A 306 8.63 6.35 -21.72
N ALA A 307 8.86 7.47 -22.39
CA ALA A 307 9.22 8.74 -21.75
C ALA A 307 8.13 9.21 -20.77
N VAL A 308 6.87 9.09 -21.15
CA VAL A 308 5.72 9.39 -20.27
C VAL A 308 5.60 8.35 -19.17
N LEU A 309 5.62 7.07 -19.54
CA LEU A 309 5.34 5.94 -18.63
C LEU A 309 6.39 5.82 -17.53
N TYR A 310 7.67 6.05 -17.83
CA TYR A 310 8.77 5.84 -16.87
C TYR A 310 9.38 7.12 -16.33
N ARG A 311 8.85 8.31 -16.74
CA ARG A 311 9.38 9.59 -16.30
C ARG A 311 9.56 9.67 -14.78
N ARG A 312 8.53 9.34 -14.01
CA ARG A 312 8.59 9.42 -12.54
C ARG A 312 9.64 8.48 -11.95
N ALA A 313 9.79 7.28 -12.51
CA ALA A 313 10.84 6.34 -12.08
C ALA A 313 12.25 6.93 -12.32
N ILE A 314 12.47 7.50 -13.49
CA ILE A 314 13.77 8.07 -13.90
C ILE A 314 14.08 9.37 -13.14
N GLU A 315 13.14 10.30 -13.11
CA GLU A 315 13.31 11.64 -12.57
C GLU A 315 13.26 11.65 -11.05
N THR A 316 12.16 11.14 -10.48
CA THR A 316 11.90 11.28 -9.04
C THR A 316 12.62 10.22 -8.22
N TYR A 317 12.48 8.95 -8.61
CA TYR A 317 13.00 7.85 -7.78
C TYR A 317 14.50 7.63 -8.01
N GLU A 318 14.96 7.72 -9.24
CA GLU A 318 16.40 7.57 -9.56
C GLU A 318 17.16 8.91 -9.63
N LYS A 319 16.48 10.02 -9.28
CA LYS A 319 17.05 11.36 -9.07
C LYS A 319 17.86 11.87 -10.28
N ASN A 320 17.32 11.65 -11.48
CA ASN A 320 17.92 12.21 -12.70
C ASN A 320 17.17 13.50 -13.10
N LYS A 321 17.87 14.40 -13.76
CA LYS A 321 17.23 15.51 -14.48
C LYS A 321 16.67 14.97 -15.79
N PHE A 322 15.36 15.06 -16.00
CA PHE A 322 14.69 14.56 -17.19
C PHE A 322 14.07 15.71 -17.99
N GLU A 323 14.42 15.84 -19.25
CA GLU A 323 13.92 16.88 -20.14
C GLU A 323 13.51 16.27 -21.48
N ILE A 324 12.47 16.85 -22.11
CA ILE A 324 12.10 16.55 -23.50
C ILE A 324 12.31 17.84 -24.30
N LYS A 325 13.12 17.78 -25.33
CA LYS A 325 13.39 18.89 -26.25
C LYS A 325 13.24 18.38 -27.68
N GLU A 326 12.43 19.06 -28.47
CA GLU A 326 12.17 18.69 -29.88
C GLU A 326 11.82 17.20 -30.07
N GLY A 327 11.02 16.62 -29.15
CA GLY A 327 10.64 15.23 -29.19
C GLY A 327 11.68 14.20 -28.75
N ARG A 328 12.89 14.65 -28.36
CA ARG A 328 14.00 13.83 -27.90
C ARG A 328 14.11 13.89 -26.36
N CYS A 329 14.50 12.77 -25.76
CA CYS A 329 14.70 12.68 -24.32
C CYS A 329 16.15 13.04 -23.95
N PHE A 330 16.30 13.87 -22.91
CA PHE A 330 17.59 14.21 -22.31
C PHE A 330 17.59 13.81 -20.85
N ILE A 331 18.62 13.06 -20.45
CA ILE A 331 18.81 12.63 -19.06
C ILE A 331 20.15 13.17 -18.57
N ASN A 332 20.11 13.99 -17.51
CA ASN A 332 21.28 14.70 -16.98
C ASN A 332 22.01 15.53 -18.03
N GLY A 333 21.26 16.13 -18.96
CA GLY A 333 21.79 17.01 -20.03
C GLY A 333 22.34 16.29 -21.28
N GLN A 334 22.32 14.96 -21.29
CA GLN A 334 22.74 14.15 -22.44
C GLN A 334 21.51 13.54 -23.14
N GLU A 335 21.52 13.55 -24.49
CA GLU A 335 20.49 12.86 -25.27
C GLU A 335 20.52 11.35 -24.96
N ALA A 336 19.38 10.79 -24.65
CA ALA A 336 19.25 9.40 -24.24
C ALA A 336 18.25 8.67 -25.14
N ALA A 337 18.73 7.85 -26.05
CA ALA A 337 17.89 6.93 -26.83
C ALA A 337 17.42 5.73 -26.00
N ARG A 338 18.17 5.37 -24.94
CA ARG A 338 17.87 4.28 -24.02
C ARG A 338 18.13 4.69 -22.58
N TYR A 339 17.41 4.05 -21.65
CA TYR A 339 17.63 4.21 -20.21
C TYR A 339 17.79 2.87 -19.52
N THR A 340 18.74 2.74 -18.59
CA THR A 340 18.95 1.54 -17.78
C THR A 340 18.58 1.83 -16.32
N PHE A 341 17.60 1.10 -15.79
CA PHE A 341 17.11 1.27 -14.43
C PHE A 341 18.16 0.85 -13.39
N LYS A 342 18.25 1.64 -12.32
CA LYS A 342 19.23 1.46 -11.23
C LYS A 342 18.64 0.69 -10.05
N MET A 343 17.29 0.56 -9.97
CA MET A 343 16.55 -0.10 -8.89
C MET A 343 15.56 -1.12 -9.44
N ASP A 344 15.11 -2.00 -8.55
CA ASP A 344 13.96 -2.88 -8.76
C ASP A 344 12.65 -2.12 -8.43
N TYR A 345 11.58 -2.44 -9.16
CA TYR A 345 10.26 -1.85 -8.97
C TYR A 345 9.19 -2.91 -8.82
N TYR A 346 8.10 -2.55 -8.16
CA TYR A 346 6.99 -3.44 -7.87
C TYR A 346 5.66 -2.80 -8.27
N TRP A 347 4.65 -3.66 -8.51
CA TRP A 347 3.29 -3.23 -8.79
C TRP A 347 2.37 -3.72 -7.67
N MET A 348 1.75 -2.79 -6.98
CA MET A 348 0.97 -3.02 -5.77
C MET A 348 -0.50 -2.75 -6.04
N MET A 349 -1.38 -3.68 -5.69
CA MET A 349 -2.83 -3.52 -5.80
C MET A 349 -3.53 -3.88 -4.50
N GLY A 350 -4.66 -3.20 -4.21
CA GLY A 350 -5.51 -3.56 -3.08
C GLY A 350 -6.38 -4.77 -3.37
N ASP A 351 -6.76 -5.50 -2.33
CA ASP A 351 -7.64 -6.65 -2.45
C ASP A 351 -9.10 -6.22 -2.65
N ASN A 352 -9.48 -5.05 -2.13
CA ASN A 352 -10.72 -4.37 -2.50
C ASN A 352 -10.50 -3.54 -3.78
N ARG A 353 -10.68 -4.18 -4.93
CA ARG A 353 -10.24 -3.71 -6.25
C ARG A 353 -10.82 -2.37 -6.66
N HIS A 354 -12.10 -2.12 -6.41
CA HIS A 354 -12.78 -0.86 -6.77
C HIS A 354 -12.73 0.21 -5.67
N ASN A 355 -12.26 -0.16 -4.47
CA ASN A 355 -12.07 0.76 -3.33
C ASN A 355 -10.60 0.84 -2.90
N SER A 356 -9.69 0.95 -3.88
CA SER A 356 -8.25 1.00 -3.62
C SER A 356 -7.55 2.03 -4.49
N ALA A 357 -6.96 3.04 -3.83
CA ALA A 357 -5.90 3.82 -4.43
C ALA A 357 -4.60 3.00 -4.41
N ASP A 358 -4.14 2.53 -5.58
CA ASP A 358 -3.01 1.63 -5.73
C ASP A 358 -2.15 1.95 -6.97
N SER A 359 -1.28 1.05 -7.40
CA SER A 359 -0.36 1.29 -8.52
C SER A 359 -1.05 1.66 -9.82
N ARG A 360 -2.32 1.30 -10.00
CA ARG A 360 -3.12 1.75 -11.16
C ARG A 360 -3.27 3.28 -11.20
N PHE A 361 -3.16 3.96 -10.05
CA PHE A 361 -3.35 5.41 -9.93
C PHE A 361 -2.04 6.17 -9.75
N TRP A 362 -1.06 5.63 -9.01
CA TRP A 362 0.18 6.32 -8.68
C TRP A 362 1.45 5.67 -9.26
N GLY A 363 1.34 4.48 -9.90
CA GLY A 363 2.44 3.86 -10.64
C GLY A 363 3.29 2.91 -9.80
N PHE A 364 4.58 2.86 -10.09
CA PHE A 364 5.54 1.91 -9.52
C PHE A 364 5.92 2.21 -8.07
N VAL A 365 6.22 1.15 -7.31
CA VAL A 365 6.85 1.23 -5.99
C VAL A 365 8.32 0.83 -6.12
N PRO A 366 9.28 1.75 -5.86
CA PRO A 366 10.70 1.42 -5.89
C PRO A 366 11.11 0.54 -4.70
N GLU A 367 12.20 -0.22 -4.85
CA GLU A 367 12.70 -1.11 -3.81
C GLU A 367 13.10 -0.42 -2.51
N ASP A 368 13.54 0.84 -2.58
CA ASP A 368 13.92 1.64 -1.42
C ASP A 368 12.72 2.10 -0.58
N HIS A 369 11.50 2.00 -1.11
CA HIS A 369 10.25 2.28 -0.40
C HIS A 369 9.71 1.06 0.36
N ILE A 370 10.15 -0.17 0.07
CA ILE A 370 9.67 -1.39 0.73
C ILE A 370 10.09 -1.40 2.20
N VAL A 371 9.14 -1.51 3.11
CA VAL A 371 9.35 -1.60 4.56
C VAL A 371 9.48 -3.06 5.00
N GLY A 372 8.49 -3.90 4.69
CA GLY A 372 8.52 -5.30 5.11
C GLY A 372 7.27 -6.08 4.68
N LYS A 373 7.23 -7.34 5.10
CA LYS A 373 6.12 -8.27 4.84
C LYS A 373 5.14 -8.26 6.00
N ALA A 374 3.86 -8.06 5.72
CA ALA A 374 2.81 -8.29 6.70
C ALA A 374 2.82 -9.76 7.13
N SER A 375 2.98 -10.02 8.44
CA SER A 375 3.23 -11.37 8.94
C SER A 375 2.01 -11.95 9.63
N PHE A 376 1.50 -11.29 10.67
CA PHE A 376 0.31 -11.76 11.39
C PHE A 376 -0.45 -10.61 12.06
N VAL A 377 -1.74 -10.81 12.23
CA VAL A 377 -2.64 -9.94 12.98
C VAL A 377 -2.60 -10.38 14.43
N TRP A 378 -2.20 -9.49 15.34
CA TRP A 378 -2.14 -9.80 16.78
C TRP A 378 -3.38 -9.34 17.54
N LEU A 379 -4.13 -8.38 17.01
CA LEU A 379 -5.42 -7.92 17.51
C LEU A 379 -6.26 -7.42 16.34
N SER A 380 -7.57 -7.64 16.39
CA SER A 380 -8.54 -7.10 15.45
C SER A 380 -9.77 -6.62 16.20
N TYR A 381 -10.15 -5.36 15.97
CA TYR A 381 -11.29 -4.75 16.66
C TYR A 381 -12.27 -4.13 15.66
N GLY A 382 -13.49 -4.63 15.61
CA GLY A 382 -14.58 -4.07 14.81
C GLY A 382 -15.12 -2.82 15.50
N SER A 383 -14.99 -1.68 14.86
CA SER A 383 -15.67 -0.45 15.20
C SER A 383 -16.50 -0.04 13.99
N ASN A 384 -17.69 0.51 14.22
CA ASN A 384 -18.45 1.17 13.18
C ASN A 384 -18.12 2.68 13.27
N PRO A 385 -17.15 3.20 12.52
CA PRO A 385 -16.94 4.62 12.46
C PRO A 385 -18.14 5.23 11.73
N GLU A 386 -18.78 6.23 12.31
CA GLU A 386 -20.01 6.86 11.83
C GLU A 386 -19.97 7.36 10.38
N ASN A 387 -18.77 7.41 9.76
CA ASN A 387 -18.54 7.97 8.42
C ASN A 387 -17.82 7.03 7.44
N GLN A 388 -17.59 5.75 7.79
CA GLN A 388 -16.97 4.81 6.86
C GLN A 388 -17.92 3.66 6.55
N VAL A 389 -18.19 3.46 5.27
CA VAL A 389 -18.92 2.28 4.76
C VAL A 389 -17.96 1.10 4.83
N ASP A 390 -17.99 0.38 5.95
CA ASP A 390 -17.23 -0.84 6.21
C ASP A 390 -18.17 -2.04 6.07
N ALA A 391 -17.80 -3.00 5.25
CA ALA A 391 -18.57 -4.25 5.11
C ALA A 391 -18.56 -5.10 6.39
N TYR A 392 -17.60 -4.89 7.28
CA TYR A 392 -17.37 -5.70 8.49
C TYR A 392 -17.76 -4.95 9.76
N THR A 393 -19.02 -4.59 9.87
CA THR A 393 -19.56 -3.67 10.90
C THR A 393 -19.65 -4.24 12.32
N LYS A 394 -19.41 -5.54 12.53
CA LYS A 394 -19.55 -6.18 13.83
C LYS A 394 -18.61 -5.57 14.87
N LYS A 395 -19.19 -4.91 15.88
CA LYS A 395 -18.44 -4.29 17.00
C LYS A 395 -17.78 -5.33 17.91
N GLY A 396 -16.62 -4.97 18.47
CA GLY A 396 -15.91 -5.78 19.44
C GLY A 396 -14.69 -6.53 18.87
N ILE A 397 -14.11 -7.41 19.68
CA ILE A 397 -12.92 -8.17 19.28
C ILE A 397 -13.30 -9.23 18.25
N ARG A 398 -12.62 -9.25 17.12
CA ARG A 398 -12.76 -10.27 16.08
C ARG A 398 -11.85 -11.46 16.43
N TRP A 399 -12.31 -12.32 17.34
CA TRP A 399 -11.53 -13.44 17.90
C TRP A 399 -10.94 -14.39 16.86
N GLY A 400 -11.65 -14.63 15.76
CA GLY A 400 -11.18 -15.48 14.65
C GLY A 400 -9.93 -14.94 13.91
N ARG A 401 -9.58 -13.67 14.15
CA ARG A 401 -8.41 -13.01 13.53
C ARG A 401 -7.21 -12.86 14.48
N LEU A 402 -7.43 -13.17 15.78
CA LEU A 402 -6.39 -13.04 16.80
C LEU A 402 -5.23 -13.99 16.53
N LEU A 403 -4.00 -13.48 16.51
CA LEU A 403 -2.75 -14.21 16.23
C LEU A 403 -2.75 -14.99 14.90
N ARG A 404 -3.57 -14.58 13.94
CA ARG A 404 -3.63 -15.21 12.61
C ARG A 404 -2.53 -14.69 11.70
N GLY A 405 -1.84 -15.63 11.04
CA GLY A 405 -0.90 -15.31 9.97
C GLY A 405 -1.62 -14.71 8.76
N VAL A 406 -1.06 -13.66 8.16
CA VAL A 406 -1.66 -13.03 6.96
C VAL A 406 -1.87 -14.04 5.84
N GLY A 407 -0.97 -15.02 5.66
CA GLY A 407 -1.14 -16.09 4.67
C GLY A 407 -2.37 -16.99 4.91
N SER A 408 -2.85 -17.13 6.16
CA SER A 408 -4.07 -17.89 6.47
C SER A 408 -5.35 -17.07 6.32
N LEU A 409 -5.25 -15.74 6.26
CA LEU A 409 -6.36 -14.83 6.01
C LEU A 409 -6.63 -14.62 4.52
N GLN A 410 -5.81 -15.19 3.66
CA GLN A 410 -5.94 -15.11 2.20
C GLN A 410 -6.68 -16.31 1.61
N LYS A 411 -6.86 -17.36 2.42
CA LYS A 411 -7.46 -18.64 2.08
C LYS A 411 -8.85 -18.70 2.69
#